data_6f6213fd4b3f4e2cffd6525890765738
#
_entry.id   6f6213fd4b3f4e2cffd6525890765738
#
_cell.length_a   1.000
_cell.length_b   1.000
_cell.length_c   1.000
_cell.angle_alpha   90.00
_cell.angle_beta   90.00
_cell.angle_gamma   90.00
#
_symmetry.space_group_name_H-M   'P 1'
#
loop_
_entity.id
_entity.type
_entity.pdbx_description
1 polymer ?
#
loop_
_entity_poly.entity_id
_entity_poly.type
_entity_poly.pdbx_seq_one_letter_code
_entity_poly.pdbx_strand_id
1 'polypeptide(L)'
;LLSASAILGPLRRDLVKKTGLPENIPVYCGAHDSSVSLISASFNQDLPCTILSTGTWITIFALGSDKFEIPEQPGLMISCDCFGHLVPNFRFPAGKIYENLLNNSNELSENKLNLTSSDINLINFENADKAKLIDKKLKKVIDIKNINKQSLEVIISEVIANKTLSGIKTIEAKGSIICSGSFANNQNFLKSIKNNWDNSVLLEDNHLGICKGVANLITK
;
A
#
# COMPACT_ATOMS: atom_id res chain seq x y z
N LEU A 1 17.94 14.54 17.16
CA LEU A 1 16.67 14.35 16.45
C LEU A 1 15.54 14.90 17.30
N LEU A 2 14.55 15.55 16.67
CA LEU A 2 13.36 16.07 17.34
C LEU A 2 12.19 15.15 17.04
N SER A 3 11.22 15.08 17.98
CA SER A 3 9.94 14.43 17.75
C SER A 3 9.17 15.14 16.62
N ALA A 4 8.38 14.41 15.84
CA ALA A 4 7.53 15.00 14.81
C ALA A 4 6.53 16.03 15.39
N SER A 5 6.09 15.84 16.64
CA SER A 5 5.20 16.76 17.37
C SER A 5 5.93 17.89 18.12
N ALA A 6 7.26 17.97 18.02
CA ALA A 6 8.02 19.04 18.70
C ALA A 6 7.71 20.41 18.08
N ILE A 7 7.47 21.40 18.94
CA ILE A 7 7.30 22.79 18.52
C ILE A 7 8.68 23.39 18.27
N LEU A 8 8.90 23.87 17.05
CA LEU A 8 10.14 24.55 16.63
C LEU A 8 10.16 26.04 17.02
N GLY A 9 9.01 26.62 17.23
CA GLY A 9 8.82 28.02 17.56
C GLY A 9 7.54 28.60 16.95
N PRO A 10 7.32 29.92 17.09
CA PRO A 10 6.20 30.61 16.46
C PRO A 10 6.45 30.81 14.96
N LEU A 11 5.38 31.08 14.21
CA LEU A 11 5.46 31.42 12.79
C LEU A 11 6.36 32.66 12.60
N ARG A 12 7.23 32.63 11.62
CA ARG A 12 8.17 33.73 11.33
C ARG A 12 7.42 35.02 11.00
N ARG A 13 7.87 36.15 11.52
CA ARG A 13 7.24 37.47 11.37
C ARG A 13 7.04 37.91 9.92
N ASP A 14 7.96 37.54 9.01
CA ASP A 14 7.83 37.84 7.59
C ASP A 14 6.67 37.07 6.94
N LEU A 15 6.40 35.83 7.39
CA LEU A 15 5.26 35.04 6.94
C LEU A 15 3.95 35.55 7.55
N VAL A 16 3.94 35.91 8.82
CA VAL A 16 2.79 36.56 9.46
C VAL A 16 2.34 37.79 8.65
N LYS A 17 3.27 38.67 8.29
CA LYS A 17 2.99 39.86 7.47
C LYS A 17 2.44 39.55 6.09
N LYS A 18 2.90 38.45 5.46
CA LYS A 18 2.46 38.01 4.11
C LYS A 18 1.12 37.32 4.11
N THR A 19 0.80 36.57 5.16
CA THR A 19 -0.36 35.70 5.21
C THR A 19 -1.53 36.25 6.04
N GLY A 20 -1.27 37.20 6.93
CA GLY A 20 -2.24 37.71 7.90
C GLY A 20 -2.58 36.73 9.04
N LEU A 21 -1.80 35.64 9.17
CA LEU A 21 -1.98 34.66 10.25
C LEU A 21 -1.51 35.24 11.59
N PRO A 22 -2.03 34.75 12.74
CA PRO A 22 -1.59 35.19 14.08
C PRO A 22 -0.09 34.95 14.31
N GLU A 23 0.55 35.86 15.05
CA GLU A 23 2.00 35.81 15.32
C GLU A 23 2.43 34.63 16.19
N ASN A 24 1.51 34.07 16.98
CA ASN A 24 1.80 33.02 17.95
C ASN A 24 1.45 31.60 17.46
N ILE A 25 1.16 31.43 16.14
CA ILE A 25 0.92 30.10 15.59
C ILE A 25 2.16 29.24 15.77
N PRO A 26 2.05 28.07 16.46
CA PRO A 26 3.17 27.16 16.62
C PRO A 26 3.51 26.45 15.30
N VAL A 27 4.80 26.36 15.01
CA VAL A 27 5.35 25.57 13.90
C VAL A 27 5.91 24.29 14.48
N TYR A 28 5.41 23.15 13.99
CA TYR A 28 5.85 21.82 14.42
C TYR A 28 6.94 21.27 13.50
N CYS A 29 7.74 20.35 14.01
CA CYS A 29 8.77 19.64 13.24
C CYS A 29 8.16 18.94 12.04
N GLY A 30 7.04 18.25 12.24
CA GLY A 30 6.35 17.49 11.21
C GLY A 30 7.05 16.18 10.88
N ALA A 31 6.50 15.46 9.92
CA ALA A 31 7.01 14.18 9.45
C ALA A 31 6.72 14.00 7.95
N HIS A 32 7.28 12.94 7.36
CA HIS A 32 7.00 12.57 5.98
C HIS A 32 5.52 12.19 5.80
N ASP A 33 4.92 12.53 4.66
CA ASP A 33 3.51 12.30 4.36
C ASP A 33 3.08 10.84 4.56
N SER A 34 3.88 9.87 4.12
CA SER A 34 3.61 8.45 4.33
C SER A 34 3.60 8.04 5.80
N SER A 35 4.46 8.62 6.65
CA SER A 35 4.47 8.34 8.09
C SER A 35 3.26 8.97 8.78
N VAL A 36 2.84 10.16 8.32
CA VAL A 36 1.62 10.83 8.81
C VAL A 36 0.35 10.07 8.41
N SER A 37 0.30 9.54 7.19
CA SER A 37 -0.84 8.74 6.73
C SER A 37 -1.03 7.46 7.54
N LEU A 38 0.04 6.87 8.08
CA LEU A 38 -0.05 5.72 8.98
C LEU A 38 -0.79 6.07 10.29
N ILE A 39 -0.59 7.27 10.83
CA ILE A 39 -1.33 7.72 12.03
C ILE A 39 -2.83 7.79 11.73
N SER A 40 -3.20 8.36 10.57
CA SER A 40 -4.61 8.44 10.18
C SER A 40 -5.23 7.06 10.05
N ALA A 41 -4.58 6.17 9.31
CA ALA A 41 -5.09 4.83 9.04
C ALA A 41 -5.17 3.95 10.30
N SER A 42 -4.24 4.10 11.24
CA SER A 42 -4.23 3.35 12.49
C SER A 42 -5.00 4.00 13.63
N PHE A 43 -5.54 5.22 13.41
CA PHE A 43 -6.29 5.92 14.46
C PHE A 43 -7.55 5.14 14.83
N ASN A 44 -7.72 4.87 16.13
CA ASN A 44 -8.80 4.01 16.66
C ASN A 44 -8.73 2.53 16.22
N GLN A 45 -7.56 2.05 15.79
CA GLN A 45 -7.34 0.63 15.53
C GLN A 45 -6.51 0.00 16.64
N ASP A 46 -6.84 -1.24 16.99
CA ASP A 46 -6.03 -2.03 17.90
C ASP A 46 -4.73 -2.48 17.21
N LEU A 47 -3.62 -2.40 17.93
CA LEU A 47 -2.34 -2.94 17.46
C LEU A 47 -2.19 -4.40 17.93
N PRO A 48 -1.53 -5.26 17.14
CA PRO A 48 -0.97 -4.99 15.82
C PRO A 48 -2.04 -4.86 14.74
N CYS A 49 -1.77 -4.02 13.72
CA CYS A 49 -2.61 -3.94 12.55
C CYS A 49 -1.77 -3.81 11.26
N THR A 50 -2.39 -4.10 10.13
CA THR A 50 -1.77 -4.06 8.80
C THR A 50 -2.35 -2.93 7.98
N ILE A 51 -1.53 -2.01 7.49
CA ILE A 51 -1.96 -0.94 6.59
C ILE A 51 -1.59 -1.28 5.16
N LEU A 52 -2.57 -1.26 4.25
CA LEU A 52 -2.37 -1.33 2.81
C LEU A 52 -2.58 0.04 2.20
N SER A 53 -1.50 0.73 1.89
CA SER A 53 -1.55 1.95 1.10
C SER A 53 -1.43 1.58 -0.37
N THR A 54 -2.48 1.85 -1.16
CA THR A 54 -2.59 1.37 -2.53
C THR A 54 -2.75 2.51 -3.53
N GLY A 55 -1.93 2.50 -4.57
CA GLY A 55 -1.91 3.49 -5.65
C GLY A 55 -1.01 2.99 -6.77
N THR A 56 -0.13 3.82 -7.30
CA THR A 56 0.92 3.39 -8.23
C THR A 56 1.76 2.25 -7.63
N TRP A 57 1.99 2.32 -6.33
CA TRP A 57 2.58 1.25 -5.51
C TRP A 57 1.53 0.68 -4.56
N ILE A 58 1.68 -0.59 -4.20
CA ILE A 58 1.12 -1.12 -2.96
C ILE A 58 2.27 -1.16 -1.96
N THR A 59 2.05 -0.52 -0.81
CA THR A 59 2.93 -0.60 0.34
C THR A 59 2.15 -1.19 1.52
N ILE A 60 2.72 -2.24 2.10
CA ILE A 60 2.17 -2.98 3.23
C ILE A 60 2.99 -2.59 4.45
N PHE A 61 2.35 -2.14 5.52
CA PHE A 61 3.02 -1.77 6.77
C PHE A 61 2.50 -2.66 7.90
N ALA A 62 3.42 -3.22 8.68
CA ALA A 62 3.11 -4.00 9.88
C ALA A 62 3.26 -3.13 11.13
N LEU A 63 2.19 -2.41 11.51
CA LEU A 63 2.21 -1.59 12.71
C LEU A 63 2.06 -2.44 13.98
N GLY A 64 2.83 -2.09 15.00
CA GLY A 64 2.86 -2.85 16.26
C GLY A 64 3.53 -4.22 16.13
N SER A 65 4.34 -4.42 15.06
CA SER A 65 5.14 -5.63 14.91
C SER A 65 6.29 -5.64 15.90
N ASP A 66 6.62 -6.82 16.40
CA ASP A 66 7.79 -7.13 17.20
C ASP A 66 8.91 -7.78 16.38
N LYS A 67 8.66 -8.03 15.07
CA LYS A 67 9.61 -8.63 14.16
C LYS A 67 10.38 -7.57 13.37
N PHE A 68 11.67 -7.46 13.64
CA PHE A 68 12.57 -6.50 12.96
C PHE A 68 13.66 -7.19 12.14
N GLU A 69 13.74 -8.53 12.18
CA GLU A 69 14.61 -9.31 11.32
C GLU A 69 13.81 -9.75 10.09
N ILE A 70 14.01 -9.03 8.97
CA ILE A 70 13.38 -9.36 7.69
C ILE A 70 14.47 -9.77 6.68
N PRO A 71 14.18 -10.71 5.78
CA PRO A 71 15.15 -11.14 4.77
C PRO A 71 15.51 -10.00 3.82
N GLU A 72 16.75 -9.96 3.37
CA GLU A 72 17.17 -9.02 2.34
C GLU A 72 16.61 -9.45 0.99
N GLN A 73 15.57 -8.78 0.54
CA GLN A 73 14.96 -9.02 -0.78
C GLN A 73 14.27 -7.74 -1.32
N PRO A 74 14.10 -7.63 -2.65
CA PRO A 74 13.48 -6.48 -3.26
C PRO A 74 12.09 -6.16 -2.67
N GLY A 75 11.88 -4.89 -2.35
CA GLY A 75 10.63 -4.39 -1.80
C GLY A 75 10.47 -4.48 -0.29
N LEU A 76 11.34 -5.24 0.42
CA LEU A 76 11.36 -5.27 1.88
C LEU A 76 12.22 -4.16 2.46
N MET A 77 11.72 -3.53 3.50
CA MET A 77 12.45 -2.53 4.27
C MET A 77 11.85 -2.38 5.67
N ILE A 78 12.62 -1.75 6.56
CA ILE A 78 12.13 -1.28 7.85
C ILE A 78 12.10 0.24 7.78
N SER A 79 10.93 0.83 7.99
CA SER A 79 10.69 2.26 8.12
C SER A 79 10.51 2.64 9.58
N CYS A 80 10.25 3.92 9.82
CA CYS A 80 9.95 4.46 11.14
C CYS A 80 8.61 5.21 11.05
N ASP A 81 7.75 5.04 12.06
CA ASP A 81 6.56 5.86 12.19
C ASP A 81 6.90 7.25 12.76
N CYS A 82 5.88 8.11 12.93
CA CYS A 82 6.06 9.46 13.49
C CYS A 82 6.47 9.48 14.96
N PHE A 83 6.36 8.35 15.66
CA PHE A 83 6.71 8.22 17.08
C PHE A 83 8.09 7.56 17.31
N GLY A 84 8.75 7.15 16.22
CA GLY A 84 10.06 6.50 16.27
C GLY A 84 10.00 4.98 16.37
N HIS A 85 8.82 4.36 16.28
CA HIS A 85 8.72 2.91 16.24
C HIS A 85 9.13 2.36 14.88
N LEU A 86 9.83 1.24 14.88
CA LEU A 86 10.19 0.53 13.66
C LEU A 86 8.97 -0.12 13.04
N VAL A 87 8.83 0.01 11.73
CA VAL A 87 7.70 -0.52 10.95
C VAL A 87 8.21 -1.34 9.79
N PRO A 88 8.21 -2.67 9.89
CA PRO A 88 8.48 -3.55 8.74
C PRO A 88 7.49 -3.28 7.63
N ASN A 89 7.97 -3.19 6.40
CA ASN A 89 7.10 -2.98 5.25
C ASN A 89 7.59 -3.71 4.01
N PHE A 90 6.64 -3.99 3.11
CA PHE A 90 6.89 -4.55 1.80
C PHE A 90 6.18 -3.71 0.75
N ARG A 91 6.86 -3.39 -0.35
CA ARG A 91 6.28 -2.59 -1.44
C ARG A 91 6.61 -3.12 -2.82
N PHE A 92 5.71 -2.91 -3.77
CA PHE A 92 5.92 -3.18 -5.19
C PHE A 92 5.02 -2.29 -6.06
N PRO A 93 5.39 -2.00 -7.32
CA PRO A 93 4.68 -1.06 -8.19
C PRO A 93 3.39 -1.66 -8.78
N ALA A 94 2.47 -2.08 -7.93
CA ALA A 94 1.27 -2.85 -8.28
C ALA A 94 0.35 -2.12 -9.27
N GLY A 95 0.07 -0.83 -9.04
CA GLY A 95 -0.77 -0.03 -9.93
C GLY A 95 -0.16 0.11 -11.32
N LYS A 96 1.16 0.34 -11.38
CA LYS A 96 1.85 0.44 -12.67
C LYS A 96 1.90 -0.90 -13.40
N ILE A 97 2.09 -2.01 -12.68
CA ILE A 97 1.99 -3.37 -13.25
C ILE A 97 0.60 -3.62 -13.81
N TYR A 98 -0.43 -3.28 -13.05
CA TYR A 98 -1.84 -3.43 -13.44
C TYR A 98 -2.12 -2.67 -14.75
N GLU A 99 -1.76 -1.40 -14.81
CA GLU A 99 -1.91 -0.56 -16.01
C GLU A 99 -1.14 -1.13 -17.20
N ASN A 100 0.13 -1.48 -17.03
CA ASN A 100 0.97 -1.99 -18.11
C ASN A 100 0.43 -3.30 -18.69
N LEU A 101 -0.04 -4.22 -17.85
CA LEU A 101 -0.60 -5.49 -18.32
C LEU A 101 -1.95 -5.28 -19.05
N LEU A 102 -2.82 -4.42 -18.54
CA LEU A 102 -4.10 -4.13 -19.19
C LEU A 102 -3.93 -3.38 -20.52
N ASN A 103 -3.04 -2.40 -20.59
CA ASN A 103 -2.80 -1.62 -21.81
C ASN A 103 -2.20 -2.46 -22.94
N ASN A 104 -1.54 -3.56 -22.63
CA ASN A 104 -0.98 -4.50 -23.60
C ASN A 104 -1.94 -5.66 -23.97
N SER A 105 -3.19 -5.64 -23.47
CA SER A 105 -4.21 -6.64 -23.80
C SER A 105 -5.02 -6.24 -25.05
N ASN A 106 -5.65 -7.23 -25.69
CA ASN A 106 -6.58 -7.00 -26.80
C ASN A 106 -8.04 -6.92 -26.30
N GLU A 107 -8.81 -5.97 -26.83
CA GLU A 107 -10.23 -5.82 -26.43
C GLU A 107 -11.13 -6.95 -26.93
N LEU A 108 -10.77 -7.63 -28.01
CA LEU A 108 -11.60 -8.57 -28.78
C LEU A 108 -11.10 -10.02 -28.78
N SER A 109 -10.19 -10.42 -27.90
CA SER A 109 -9.73 -11.80 -27.89
C SER A 109 -10.75 -12.74 -27.25
N GLU A 110 -11.05 -13.86 -27.93
CA GLU A 110 -11.76 -14.96 -27.31
C GLU A 110 -10.91 -15.55 -26.16
N ASN A 111 -11.55 -15.87 -25.05
CA ASN A 111 -10.86 -16.46 -23.90
C ASN A 111 -10.41 -17.89 -24.25
N LYS A 112 -9.15 -18.06 -24.62
CA LYS A 112 -8.55 -19.37 -24.92
C LYS A 112 -7.80 -20.00 -23.73
N LEU A 113 -7.78 -19.32 -22.59
CA LEU A 113 -7.05 -19.79 -21.42
C LEU A 113 -8.00 -20.29 -20.33
N ASN A 114 -7.91 -21.59 -20.03
CA ASN A 114 -8.57 -22.20 -18.86
C ASN A 114 -7.68 -22.12 -17.61
N LEU A 115 -7.07 -20.93 -17.36
CA LEU A 115 -6.22 -20.70 -16.20
C LEU A 115 -6.97 -19.85 -15.18
N THR A 116 -6.86 -20.24 -13.92
CA THR A 116 -7.29 -19.44 -12.78
C THR A 116 -6.11 -18.66 -12.20
N SER A 117 -6.36 -17.63 -11.41
CA SER A 117 -5.29 -16.85 -10.76
C SER A 117 -4.41 -17.71 -9.83
N SER A 118 -4.93 -18.84 -9.32
CA SER A 118 -4.16 -19.81 -8.53
C SER A 118 -3.07 -20.50 -9.35
N ASP A 119 -3.26 -20.63 -10.66
CA ASP A 119 -2.30 -21.24 -11.59
C ASP A 119 -1.26 -20.26 -12.09
N ILE A 120 -1.41 -18.96 -11.77
CA ILE A 120 -0.61 -17.87 -12.30
C ILE A 120 0.26 -17.27 -11.19
N ASN A 121 1.48 -16.86 -11.55
CA ASN A 121 2.37 -16.10 -10.70
C ASN A 121 2.83 -14.82 -11.40
N LEU A 122 3.20 -13.82 -10.61
CA LEU A 122 3.79 -12.57 -11.06
C LEU A 122 5.30 -12.62 -10.81
N ILE A 123 6.09 -12.48 -11.87
CA ILE A 123 7.54 -12.41 -11.81
C ILE A 123 8.05 -11.02 -12.18
N ASN A 124 9.29 -10.71 -11.79
CA ASN A 124 9.93 -9.39 -11.98
C ASN A 124 9.07 -8.25 -11.45
N PHE A 125 8.34 -8.50 -10.36
CA PHE A 125 7.37 -7.57 -9.79
C PHE A 125 8.01 -6.28 -9.22
N GLU A 126 9.31 -6.27 -9.02
CA GLU A 126 10.09 -5.12 -8.58
C GLU A 126 10.22 -4.04 -9.67
N ASN A 127 10.00 -4.40 -10.93
CA ASN A 127 10.05 -3.51 -12.07
C ASN A 127 8.79 -3.67 -12.93
N ALA A 128 7.91 -2.67 -12.93
CA ALA A 128 6.64 -2.72 -13.62
C ALA A 128 6.75 -2.97 -15.14
N ASP A 129 7.81 -2.50 -15.80
CA ASP A 129 8.01 -2.67 -17.25
C ASP A 129 8.50 -4.08 -17.61
N LYS A 130 9.06 -4.79 -16.63
CA LYS A 130 9.55 -6.17 -16.77
C LYS A 130 8.61 -7.21 -16.16
N ALA A 131 7.59 -6.78 -15.45
CA ALA A 131 6.62 -7.65 -14.80
C ALA A 131 5.86 -8.52 -15.82
N LYS A 132 5.74 -9.81 -15.54
CA LYS A 132 5.08 -10.78 -16.43
C LYS A 132 4.26 -11.78 -15.61
N LEU A 133 3.16 -12.23 -16.21
CA LEU A 133 2.40 -13.37 -15.71
C LEU A 133 3.00 -14.66 -16.25
N ILE A 134 3.18 -15.64 -15.40
CA ILE A 134 3.65 -16.98 -15.78
C ILE A 134 2.69 -18.05 -15.28
N ASP A 135 2.52 -19.08 -16.07
CA ASP A 135 1.89 -20.33 -15.65
C ASP A 135 2.81 -21.03 -14.65
N LYS A 136 2.32 -21.30 -13.44
CA LYS A 136 3.10 -21.96 -12.37
C LYS A 136 3.52 -23.37 -12.73
N LYS A 137 2.66 -24.11 -13.43
CA LYS A 137 2.85 -25.50 -13.79
C LYS A 137 3.79 -25.63 -14.99
N LEU A 138 3.54 -24.89 -16.05
CA LEU A 138 4.31 -24.95 -17.29
C LEU A 138 5.60 -24.13 -17.25
N LYS A 139 5.73 -23.21 -16.26
CA LYS A 139 6.85 -22.25 -16.16
C LYS A 139 7.02 -21.35 -17.40
N LYS A 140 5.93 -21.10 -18.12
CA LYS A 140 5.92 -20.29 -19.35
C LYS A 140 5.25 -18.95 -19.12
N VAL A 141 5.78 -17.92 -19.80
CA VAL A 141 5.14 -16.59 -19.83
C VAL A 141 3.81 -16.71 -20.54
N ILE A 142 2.77 -16.15 -19.94
CA ILE A 142 1.43 -16.12 -20.49
C ILE A 142 1.35 -15.00 -21.53
N ASP A 143 0.91 -15.31 -22.73
CA ASP A 143 0.60 -14.30 -23.74
C ASP A 143 -0.75 -13.65 -23.43
N ILE A 144 -0.67 -12.48 -22.78
CA ILE A 144 -1.87 -11.72 -22.33
C ILE A 144 -2.74 -11.23 -23.50
N LYS A 145 -2.20 -11.16 -24.73
CA LYS A 145 -2.96 -10.78 -25.93
C LYS A 145 -4.03 -11.80 -26.30
N ASN A 146 -3.92 -13.03 -25.80
CA ASN A 146 -4.89 -14.10 -26.01
C ASN A 146 -5.98 -14.17 -24.91
N ILE A 147 -6.01 -13.21 -23.99
CA ILE A 147 -6.99 -13.11 -22.93
C ILE A 147 -7.85 -11.86 -23.17
N ASN A 148 -9.18 -11.99 -23.07
CA ASN A 148 -10.02 -10.79 -23.15
C ASN A 148 -9.76 -9.88 -21.93
N LYS A 149 -9.92 -8.57 -22.14
CA LYS A 149 -9.57 -7.54 -21.18
C LYS A 149 -10.26 -7.72 -19.82
N GLN A 150 -11.56 -8.08 -19.83
CA GLN A 150 -12.34 -8.26 -18.61
C GLN A 150 -11.84 -9.44 -17.77
N SER A 151 -11.54 -10.58 -18.41
CA SER A 151 -10.96 -11.74 -17.72
C SER A 151 -9.54 -11.46 -17.24
N LEU A 152 -8.75 -10.73 -18.02
CA LEU A 152 -7.40 -10.33 -17.65
C LEU A 152 -7.42 -9.40 -16.43
N GLU A 153 -8.37 -8.46 -16.36
CA GLU A 153 -8.56 -7.58 -15.22
C GLU A 153 -8.81 -8.34 -13.92
N VAL A 154 -9.68 -9.35 -13.96
CA VAL A 154 -9.92 -10.23 -12.81
C VAL A 154 -8.64 -10.98 -12.42
N ILE A 155 -7.98 -11.62 -13.37
CA ILE A 155 -6.75 -12.38 -13.15
C ILE A 155 -5.66 -11.50 -12.53
N ILE A 156 -5.40 -10.32 -13.10
CA ILE A 156 -4.37 -9.41 -12.58
C ILE A 156 -4.70 -8.95 -11.17
N SER A 157 -5.96 -8.59 -10.90
CA SER A 157 -6.40 -8.15 -9.57
C SER A 157 -6.15 -9.22 -8.52
N GLU A 158 -6.50 -10.47 -8.81
CA GLU A 158 -6.30 -11.60 -7.91
C GLU A 158 -4.82 -11.96 -7.74
N VAL A 159 -4.02 -11.91 -8.81
CA VAL A 159 -2.58 -12.15 -8.75
C VAL A 159 -1.86 -11.07 -7.92
N ILE A 160 -2.26 -9.80 -8.05
CA ILE A 160 -1.76 -8.71 -7.21
C ILE A 160 -2.17 -8.92 -5.74
N ALA A 161 -3.41 -9.35 -5.48
CA ALA A 161 -3.86 -9.68 -4.14
C ALA A 161 -3.03 -10.82 -3.53
N ASN A 162 -2.76 -11.89 -4.29
CA ASN A 162 -1.92 -13.00 -3.84
C ASN A 162 -0.48 -12.54 -3.53
N LYS A 163 0.08 -11.63 -4.34
CA LYS A 163 1.40 -11.04 -4.07
C LYS A 163 1.37 -10.16 -2.81
N THR A 164 0.30 -9.41 -2.59
CA THR A 164 0.08 -8.62 -1.38
C THR A 164 0.03 -9.52 -0.15
N LEU A 165 -0.77 -10.59 -0.18
CA LEU A 165 -0.86 -11.57 0.91
C LEU A 165 0.49 -12.26 1.19
N SER A 166 1.27 -12.56 0.14
CA SER A 166 2.63 -13.07 0.29
C SER A 166 3.53 -12.05 1.00
N GLY A 167 3.44 -10.76 0.65
CA GLY A 167 4.16 -9.68 1.32
C GLY A 167 3.78 -9.56 2.81
N ILE A 168 2.47 -9.61 3.12
CA ILE A 168 1.95 -9.62 4.50
C ILE A 168 2.59 -10.74 5.31
N LYS A 169 2.61 -11.97 4.75
CA LYS A 169 3.23 -13.13 5.40
C LYS A 169 4.72 -12.96 5.61
N THR A 170 5.42 -12.38 4.63
CA THR A 170 6.89 -12.20 4.71
C THR A 170 7.30 -11.24 5.81
N ILE A 171 6.55 -10.16 6.03
CA ILE A 171 6.80 -9.21 7.13
C ILE A 171 6.06 -9.59 8.42
N GLU A 172 5.40 -10.75 8.45
CA GLU A 172 4.59 -11.25 9.57
C GLU A 172 3.59 -10.22 10.10
N ALA A 173 3.00 -9.41 9.20
CA ALA A 173 1.98 -8.46 9.57
C ALA A 173 0.72 -9.17 10.10
N LYS A 174 0.07 -8.59 11.10
CA LYS A 174 -1.03 -9.21 11.86
C LYS A 174 -2.20 -8.25 12.01
N GLY A 175 -3.29 -8.74 12.60
CA GLY A 175 -4.46 -7.95 12.98
C GLY A 175 -5.35 -7.56 11.81
N SER A 176 -6.16 -6.53 12.01
CA SER A 176 -7.05 -6.01 10.95
C SER A 176 -6.25 -5.39 9.81
N ILE A 177 -6.70 -5.58 8.58
CA ILE A 177 -6.16 -4.87 7.42
C ILE A 177 -6.97 -3.58 7.22
N ILE A 178 -6.27 -2.45 7.13
CA ILE A 178 -6.84 -1.17 6.74
C ILE A 178 -6.34 -0.86 5.33
N CYS A 179 -7.25 -0.88 4.36
CA CYS A 179 -6.92 -0.68 2.94
C CYS A 179 -7.39 0.69 2.46
N SER A 180 -6.47 1.45 1.87
CA SER A 180 -6.73 2.77 1.29
C SER A 180 -6.17 2.89 -0.12
N GLY A 181 -6.67 3.86 -0.90
CA GLY A 181 -6.21 4.17 -2.25
C GLY A 181 -6.93 3.39 -3.35
N SER A 182 -6.33 3.30 -4.55
CA SER A 182 -7.02 2.84 -5.76
C SER A 182 -7.52 1.40 -5.70
N PHE A 183 -6.75 0.47 -5.10
CA PHE A 183 -7.19 -0.93 -4.96
C PHE A 183 -8.25 -1.12 -3.87
N ALA A 184 -8.48 -0.14 -2.99
CA ALA A 184 -9.62 -0.17 -2.07
C ALA A 184 -10.98 -0.12 -2.80
N ASN A 185 -11.00 0.27 -4.07
CA ASN A 185 -12.20 0.25 -4.93
C ASN A 185 -12.21 -0.95 -5.90
N ASN A 186 -11.16 -1.75 -5.97
CA ASN A 186 -11.09 -2.93 -6.84
C ASN A 186 -11.73 -4.14 -6.15
N GLN A 187 -12.95 -4.49 -6.56
CA GLN A 187 -13.73 -5.56 -5.93
C GLN A 187 -13.07 -6.94 -6.02
N ASN A 188 -12.39 -7.25 -7.14
CA ASN A 188 -11.71 -8.55 -7.30
C ASN A 188 -10.51 -8.66 -6.37
N PHE A 189 -9.73 -7.58 -6.25
CA PHE A 189 -8.63 -7.50 -5.29
C PHE A 189 -9.13 -7.67 -3.85
N LEU A 190 -10.13 -6.87 -3.44
CA LEU A 190 -10.67 -6.92 -2.08
C LEU A 190 -11.28 -8.28 -1.74
N LYS A 191 -12.02 -8.88 -2.67
CA LYS A 191 -12.59 -10.22 -2.49
C LYS A 191 -11.50 -11.25 -2.27
N SER A 192 -10.42 -11.19 -3.05
CA SER A 192 -9.27 -12.10 -2.90
C SER A 192 -8.56 -11.91 -1.56
N ILE A 193 -8.35 -10.67 -1.11
CA ILE A 193 -7.78 -10.38 0.22
C ILE A 193 -8.69 -10.93 1.32
N LYS A 194 -9.99 -10.58 1.31
CA LYS A 194 -10.96 -10.99 2.35
C LYS A 194 -11.10 -12.50 2.47
N ASN A 195 -11.06 -13.22 1.36
CA ASN A 195 -11.19 -14.68 1.34
C ASN A 195 -9.96 -15.41 1.90
N ASN A 196 -8.82 -14.72 2.01
CA ASN A 196 -7.55 -15.31 2.42
C ASN A 196 -6.94 -14.60 3.67
N TRP A 197 -7.76 -13.86 4.39
CA TRP A 197 -7.37 -13.17 5.62
C TRP A 197 -8.41 -13.40 6.72
N ASP A 198 -7.95 -13.90 7.86
CA ASP A 198 -8.83 -14.34 8.96
C ASP A 198 -9.40 -13.18 9.79
N ASN A 199 -8.79 -11.99 9.72
CA ASN A 199 -9.24 -10.81 10.43
C ASN A 199 -10.03 -9.85 9.54
N SER A 200 -10.56 -8.77 10.12
CA SER A 200 -11.33 -7.77 9.37
C SER A 200 -10.48 -7.05 8.32
N VAL A 201 -11.13 -6.70 7.19
CA VAL A 201 -10.57 -5.84 6.16
C VAL A 201 -11.43 -4.59 6.07
N LEU A 202 -10.90 -3.50 6.58
CA LEU A 202 -11.54 -2.20 6.66
C LEU A 202 -11.08 -1.32 5.49
N LEU A 203 -11.99 -0.48 5.00
CA LEU A 203 -11.66 0.50 3.96
C LEU A 203 -11.55 1.88 4.59
N GLU A 204 -10.47 2.59 4.29
CA GLU A 204 -10.28 3.97 4.72
C GLU A 204 -10.56 4.92 3.54
N ASP A 205 -11.44 5.88 3.77
CA ASP A 205 -11.63 7.01 2.86
C ASP A 205 -10.53 8.05 3.10
N ASN A 206 -9.57 8.09 2.19
CA ASN A 206 -8.31 8.81 2.37
C ASN A 206 -8.35 10.27 1.90
N HIS A 207 -9.53 10.86 1.59
CA HIS A 207 -9.62 12.24 1.07
C HIS A 207 -8.98 13.30 2.00
N LEU A 208 -8.82 12.99 3.29
CA LEU A 208 -8.17 13.87 4.27
C LEU A 208 -7.13 13.14 5.14
N GLY A 209 -6.64 11.97 4.72
CA GLY A 209 -5.80 11.11 5.55
C GLY A 209 -4.57 11.82 6.14
N ILE A 210 -3.81 12.55 5.31
CA ILE A 210 -2.63 13.29 5.78
C ILE A 210 -3.04 14.39 6.76
N CYS A 211 -4.09 15.17 6.46
CA CYS A 211 -4.57 16.25 7.35
C CYS A 211 -5.06 15.69 8.70
N LYS A 212 -5.79 14.58 8.68
CA LYS A 212 -6.22 13.88 9.92
C LYS A 212 -5.01 13.36 10.70
N GLY A 213 -4.03 12.77 10.00
CA GLY A 213 -2.79 12.29 10.62
C GLY A 213 -2.01 13.42 11.30
N VAL A 214 -1.87 14.58 10.65
CA VAL A 214 -1.24 15.78 11.25
C VAL A 214 -2.02 16.24 12.47
N ALA A 215 -3.34 16.37 12.38
CA ALA A 215 -4.17 16.76 13.51
C ALA A 215 -3.98 15.80 14.70
N ASN A 216 -4.02 14.50 14.45
CA ASN A 216 -3.82 13.47 15.49
C ASN A 216 -2.39 13.47 16.07
N LEU A 217 -1.38 13.87 15.28
CA LEU A 217 0.01 13.96 15.75
C LEU A 217 0.20 15.06 16.79
N ILE A 218 -0.52 16.19 16.67
CA ILE A 218 -0.34 17.37 17.52
C ILE A 218 -1.34 17.45 18.66
N THR A 219 -2.41 16.63 18.66
CA THR A 219 -3.45 16.61 19.72
C THR A 219 -3.23 15.51 20.75
N LYS A 220 -2.27 14.62 20.56
CA LYS A 220 -1.80 13.65 21.54
C LYS A 220 -0.66 14.23 22.39
#